data_3d9bc6b687f23fe5fe58dd01533ea1fe
#
_entry.id   3d9bc6b687f23fe5fe58dd01533ea1fe
#
_cell.length_a   1.000
_cell.length_b   1.000
_cell.length_c   1.000
_cell.angle_alpha   90.00
_cell.angle_beta   90.00
_cell.angle_gamma   90.00
#
_symmetry.space_group_name_H-M   'P 1'
#
loop_
_entity.id
_entity.type
_entity.pdbx_description
1 polymer ?
#
loop_
_entity_poly.entity_id
_entity_poly.type
_entity_poly.pdbx_seq_one_letter_code
_entity_poly.pdbx_strand_id
1 'polypeptide(L)'
;MTIIWWRDIPAQVLARDGRRSSKVVLHPRFQVAIDKAASRAGKRNYNDYIEEWRKVAKACGENLEAEVDAEVARLEAEYDRHRLAELIQSGGVAGGPAFPPAHDETPTRPAAE
;
A
#
# COMPACT_ATOMS: atom_id res chain seq x y z
N MET A 1 13.97 4.65 -2.62
CA MET A 1 13.13 3.62 -1.96
C MET A 1 11.77 3.58 -2.63
N THR A 2 11.24 2.40 -2.80
CA THR A 2 9.94 2.21 -3.45
C THR A 2 9.02 1.46 -2.51
N ILE A 3 7.79 1.94 -2.40
CA ILE A 3 6.75 1.27 -1.61
C ILE A 3 5.73 0.74 -2.61
N ILE A 4 5.40 -0.54 -2.50
CA ILE A 4 4.41 -1.17 -3.38
C ILE A 4 3.09 -1.25 -2.64
N TRP A 5 2.06 -0.72 -3.27
CA TRP A 5 0.71 -0.59 -2.72
C TRP A 5 -0.30 -1.33 -3.59
N TRP A 6 -1.31 -1.91 -2.96
CA TRP A 6 -2.52 -2.31 -3.65
C TRP A 6 -3.61 -1.33 -3.24
N ARG A 7 -3.99 -0.45 -4.14
CA ARG A 7 -4.81 0.72 -3.81
C ARG A 7 -4.14 1.48 -2.66
N ASP A 8 -4.79 1.61 -1.51
CA ASP A 8 -4.21 2.35 -0.38
C ASP A 8 -3.73 1.45 0.76
N ILE A 9 -3.46 0.17 0.44
CA ILE A 9 -2.90 -0.78 1.40
C ILE A 9 -1.46 -1.08 0.99
N PRO A 10 -0.46 -0.78 1.85
CA PRO A 10 0.93 -1.07 1.52
C PRO A 10 1.21 -2.56 1.61
N ALA A 11 2.13 -3.05 0.79
CA ALA A 11 2.46 -4.46 0.73
C ALA A 11 3.93 -4.74 1.00
N GLN A 12 4.83 -3.95 0.45
CA GLN A 12 6.26 -4.17 0.64
C GLN A 12 7.05 -2.90 0.39
N VAL A 13 8.26 -2.87 0.95
CA VAL A 13 9.18 -1.75 0.82
C VAL A 13 10.49 -2.29 0.27
N LEU A 14 11.04 -1.63 -0.73
CA LEU A 14 12.33 -2.03 -1.29
C LEU A 14 13.17 -0.81 -1.63
N ALA A 15 14.48 -1.00 -1.60
CA ALA A 15 15.44 0.03 -2.00
C ALA A 15 16.59 -0.63 -2.74
N ARG A 16 17.15 0.11 -3.68
CA ARG A 16 18.25 -0.41 -4.49
C ARG A 16 19.23 0.69 -4.83
N ASP A 17 20.51 0.36 -4.77
CA ASP A 17 21.59 1.27 -5.12
C ASP A 17 22.71 0.43 -5.76
N GLY A 18 22.73 0.39 -7.08
CA GLY A 18 23.67 -0.45 -7.80
C GLY A 18 23.44 -1.91 -7.51
N ARG A 19 24.45 -2.55 -6.90
CA ARG A 19 24.37 -3.97 -6.54
C ARG A 19 23.73 -4.21 -5.17
N ARG A 20 23.60 -3.14 -4.38
CA ARG A 20 22.98 -3.26 -3.07
C ARG A 20 21.48 -3.19 -3.20
N SER A 21 20.78 -4.00 -2.44
CA SER A 21 19.33 -3.94 -2.41
C SER A 21 18.83 -4.41 -1.05
N SER A 22 17.67 -3.91 -0.66
CA SER A 22 16.98 -4.34 0.54
C SER A 22 15.51 -4.40 0.23
N LYS A 23 14.84 -5.46 0.67
CA LYS A 23 13.42 -5.66 0.40
C LYS A 23 12.79 -6.33 1.61
N VAL A 24 11.69 -5.77 2.08
CA VAL A 24 10.93 -6.36 3.18
C VAL A 24 9.45 -6.39 2.81
N VAL A 25 8.85 -7.57 2.89
CA VAL A 25 7.41 -7.73 2.74
C VAL A 25 6.79 -7.45 4.11
N LEU A 26 5.73 -6.65 4.14
CA LEU A 26 5.09 -6.30 5.40
C LEU A 26 4.44 -7.52 6.04
N HIS A 27 4.03 -7.37 7.30
CA HIS A 27 3.40 -8.46 8.06
C HIS A 27 2.28 -9.11 7.23
N PRO A 28 2.11 -10.44 7.32
CA PRO A 28 1.09 -11.15 6.52
C PRO A 28 -0.31 -10.57 6.58
N ARG A 29 -0.66 -9.87 7.67
CA ARG A 29 -1.99 -9.24 7.77
C ARG A 29 -2.26 -8.26 6.64
N PHE A 30 -1.21 -7.68 6.05
CA PHE A 30 -1.36 -6.73 4.93
C PHE A 30 -1.83 -7.45 3.67
N GLN A 31 -1.22 -8.59 3.34
CA GLN A 31 -1.66 -9.36 2.17
C GLN A 31 -3.07 -9.90 2.36
N VAL A 32 -3.40 -10.34 3.56
CA VAL A 32 -4.74 -10.79 3.88
C VAL A 32 -5.74 -9.65 3.67
N ALA A 33 -5.38 -8.45 4.14
CA ALA A 33 -6.24 -7.27 3.96
C ALA A 33 -6.43 -6.94 2.48
N ILE A 34 -5.35 -7.02 1.70
CA ILE A 34 -5.41 -6.76 0.25
C ILE A 34 -6.37 -7.75 -0.42
N ASP A 35 -6.25 -9.04 -0.11
CA ASP A 35 -7.11 -10.07 -0.69
C ASP A 35 -8.58 -9.84 -0.35
N LYS A 36 -8.86 -9.49 0.90
CA LYS A 36 -10.21 -9.21 1.34
C LYS A 36 -10.78 -7.94 0.72
N ALA A 37 -9.95 -6.90 0.62
CA ALA A 37 -10.35 -5.64 0.00
C ALA A 37 -10.64 -5.84 -1.48
N ALA A 38 -9.83 -6.63 -2.17
CA ALA A 38 -10.04 -6.93 -3.58
C ALA A 38 -11.37 -7.66 -3.79
N SER A 39 -11.67 -8.63 -2.93
CA SER A 39 -12.92 -9.37 -2.99
C SER A 39 -14.10 -8.42 -2.77
N ARG A 40 -13.99 -7.53 -1.78
CA ARG A 40 -15.03 -6.57 -1.44
C ARG A 40 -15.29 -5.59 -2.58
N ALA A 41 -14.23 -5.19 -3.28
CA ALA A 41 -14.32 -4.25 -4.39
C ALA A 41 -14.73 -4.92 -5.69
N GLY A 42 -14.93 -6.23 -5.72
CA GLY A 42 -15.25 -6.94 -6.95
C GLY A 42 -14.06 -7.14 -7.86
N LYS A 43 -12.85 -7.03 -7.33
CA LYS A 43 -11.60 -7.14 -8.12
C LYS A 43 -11.03 -8.55 -8.03
N ARG A 44 -11.86 -9.56 -8.23
CA ARG A 44 -11.42 -10.96 -8.15
C ARG A 44 -10.81 -11.46 -9.44
N ASN A 45 -11.14 -10.84 -10.56
CA ASN A 45 -10.55 -11.18 -11.84
C ASN A 45 -9.07 -10.79 -11.79
N TYR A 46 -8.20 -11.64 -12.34
CA TYR A 46 -6.76 -11.41 -12.30
C TYR A 46 -6.37 -10.02 -12.85
N ASN A 47 -6.93 -9.66 -14.00
CA ASN A 47 -6.60 -8.37 -14.62
C ASN A 47 -7.04 -7.19 -13.75
N ASP A 48 -8.24 -7.27 -13.19
CA ASP A 48 -8.75 -6.20 -12.31
C ASP A 48 -7.89 -6.05 -11.06
N TYR A 49 -7.46 -7.17 -10.50
CA TYR A 49 -6.60 -7.19 -9.31
C TYR A 49 -5.23 -6.57 -9.61
N ILE A 50 -4.62 -6.97 -10.72
CA ILE A 50 -3.29 -6.51 -11.10
C ILE A 50 -3.25 -5.01 -11.40
N GLU A 51 -4.29 -4.47 -12.00
CA GLU A 51 -4.37 -3.05 -12.34
C GLU A 51 -4.26 -2.12 -11.13
N GLU A 52 -4.61 -2.61 -9.95
CA GLU A 52 -4.62 -1.79 -8.74
C GLU A 52 -3.28 -1.72 -8.01
N TRP A 53 -2.30 -2.50 -8.47
CA TRP A 53 -0.95 -2.42 -7.91
C TRP A 53 -0.26 -1.16 -8.41
N ARG A 54 0.41 -0.45 -7.50
CA ARG A 54 1.14 0.75 -7.87
C ARG A 54 2.43 0.85 -7.06
N LYS A 55 3.38 1.59 -7.60
CA LYS A 55 4.68 1.81 -6.97
C LYS A 55 4.82 3.30 -6.68
N VAL A 56 5.25 3.61 -5.47
CA VAL A 56 5.46 4.99 -5.05
C VAL A 56 6.91 5.17 -4.65
N ALA A 57 7.59 6.10 -5.30
CA ALA A 57 8.99 6.40 -4.98
C ALA A 57 9.05 7.32 -3.77
N LYS A 58 10.06 7.12 -2.94
CA LYS A 58 10.29 7.93 -1.75
C LYS A 58 11.79 8.10 -1.56
N ALA A 59 12.20 9.25 -1.04
CA ALA A 59 13.62 9.52 -0.78
C ALA A 59 14.19 8.46 0.17
N CYS A 60 15.45 8.10 -0.06
CA CYS A 60 16.14 7.08 0.72
C CYS A 60 17.54 7.55 1.05
N GLY A 61 17.96 7.36 2.30
CA GLY A 61 19.32 7.67 2.71
C GLY A 61 20.32 6.62 2.23
N GLU A 62 21.55 6.74 2.68
CA GLU A 62 22.65 5.87 2.22
C GLU A 62 22.55 4.45 2.76
N ASN A 63 22.03 4.29 3.96
CA ASN A 63 21.87 2.96 4.56
C ASN A 63 20.52 2.38 4.16
N LEU A 64 20.50 1.64 3.05
CA LEU A 64 19.26 1.12 2.48
C LEU A 64 18.49 0.25 3.48
N GLU A 65 19.20 -0.63 4.17
CA GLU A 65 18.58 -1.56 5.11
C GLU A 65 17.90 -0.83 6.26
N ALA A 66 18.58 0.14 6.85
CA ALA A 66 18.03 0.92 7.94
C ALA A 66 16.83 1.75 7.47
N GLU A 67 16.91 2.33 6.27
CA GLU A 67 15.82 3.14 5.70
C GLU A 67 14.60 2.27 5.43
N VAL A 68 14.80 1.09 4.84
CA VAL A 68 13.70 0.17 4.56
C VAL A 68 13.06 -0.30 5.86
N ASP A 69 13.89 -0.70 6.86
CA ASP A 69 13.38 -1.18 8.14
C ASP A 69 12.56 -0.10 8.86
N ALA A 70 13.03 1.14 8.81
CA ALA A 70 12.32 2.26 9.43
C ALA A 70 10.96 2.51 8.75
N GLU A 71 10.93 2.43 7.43
CA GLU A 71 9.69 2.62 6.69
C GLU A 71 8.70 1.50 6.96
N VAL A 72 9.19 0.25 7.02
CA VAL A 72 8.35 -0.91 7.35
C VAL A 72 7.74 -0.72 8.74
N ALA A 73 8.55 -0.33 9.72
CA ALA A 73 8.07 -0.12 11.08
C ALA A 73 6.99 0.98 11.12
N ARG A 74 7.21 2.06 10.38
CA ARG A 74 6.26 3.16 10.31
C ARG A 74 4.93 2.71 9.69
N LEU A 75 5.00 1.98 8.60
CA LEU A 75 3.80 1.49 7.91
C LEU A 75 3.03 0.50 8.77
N GLU A 76 3.75 -0.43 9.42
CA GLU A 76 3.10 -1.43 10.26
C GLU A 76 2.45 -0.81 11.49
N ALA A 77 3.02 0.28 12.01
CA ALA A 77 2.44 0.99 13.14
C ALA A 77 1.22 1.81 12.71
N GLU A 78 1.31 2.46 11.55
CA GLU A 78 0.22 3.29 11.03
C GLU A 78 -0.97 2.45 10.57
N TYR A 79 -0.71 1.30 9.96
CA TYR A 79 -1.75 0.43 9.41
C TYR A 79 -1.96 -0.76 10.33
N ASP A 80 -2.49 -0.48 11.52
CA ASP A 80 -2.81 -1.53 12.48
C ASP A 80 -4.07 -2.28 12.03
N ARG A 81 -4.50 -3.25 12.83
CA ARG A 81 -5.66 -4.08 12.52
C ARG A 81 -6.91 -3.26 12.26
N HIS A 82 -7.13 -2.25 13.08
CA HIS A 82 -8.31 -1.41 12.99
C HIS A 82 -8.32 -0.66 11.66
N ARG A 83 -7.19 -0.05 11.33
CA ARG A 83 -7.04 0.69 10.07
C ARG A 83 -7.21 -0.22 8.86
N LEU A 84 -6.62 -1.41 8.92
CA LEU A 84 -6.76 -2.37 7.83
C LEU A 84 -8.21 -2.85 7.68
N ALA A 85 -8.92 -3.04 8.78
CA ALA A 85 -10.32 -3.42 8.73
C ALA A 85 -11.16 -2.35 8.02
N GLU A 86 -10.87 -1.08 8.29
CA GLU A 86 -11.54 0.03 7.61
C GLU A 86 -11.27 0.00 6.11
N LEU A 87 -10.02 -0.24 5.73
CA LEU A 87 -9.64 -0.31 4.32
C LEU A 87 -10.29 -1.49 3.61
N ILE A 88 -10.41 -2.62 4.30
CA ILE A 88 -11.12 -3.77 3.75
C ILE A 88 -12.56 -3.40 3.43
N GLN A 89 -13.24 -2.71 4.35
CA GLN A 89 -14.63 -2.31 4.16
C GLN A 89 -14.81 -1.36 2.97
N SER A 90 -13.82 -0.52 2.73
CA SER A 90 -13.88 0.45 1.62
C SER A 90 -13.27 -0.09 0.33
N GLY A 91 -12.93 -1.39 0.27
CA GLY A 91 -12.33 -1.98 -0.93
C GLY A 91 -10.90 -1.56 -1.15
N GLY A 92 -10.22 -1.10 -0.11
CA GLY A 92 -8.81 -0.70 -0.18
C GLY A 92 -8.59 0.77 -0.47
N VAL A 93 -9.62 1.59 -0.46
CA VAL A 93 -9.51 3.02 -0.77
C VAL A 93 -9.66 3.83 0.51
N ALA A 94 -8.60 4.56 0.87
CA ALA A 94 -8.60 5.39 2.06
C ALA A 94 -9.52 6.61 1.88
N GLY A 95 -10.26 6.93 2.93
CA GLY A 95 -11.19 8.05 2.90
C GLY A 95 -12.40 7.82 2.03
N GLY A 96 -12.47 6.67 1.51
CA GLY A 96 -13.50 6.33 0.60
C GLY A 96 -14.76 6.05 1.30
N PRO A 97 -15.70 6.15 0.66
CA PRO A 97 -16.91 6.44 0.87
C PRO A 97 -17.44 5.71 1.64
N ALA A 98 -16.64 5.90 2.16
CA ALA A 98 -17.45 5.43 2.75
C ALA A 98 -17.92 6.34 2.43
N PHE A 99 -17.50 6.37 1.89
CA PHE A 99 -17.17 7.06 1.69
C PHE A 99 -17.19 7.78 0.78
N PRO A 100 -17.17 8.54 0.51
CA PRO A 100 -17.22 9.18 -0.50
C PRO A 100 -16.36 9.42 -1.29
N PRO A 101 -16.09 9.68 -1.54
CA PRO A 101 -15.24 9.91 -2.13
C PRO A 101 -14.57 10.45 -2.66
N ALA A 102 -14.10 10.72 -2.76
CA ALA A 102 -13.38 11.05 -3.14
C ALA A 102 -12.54 11.41 -3.80
N HIS A 103 -12.03 11.75 -4.09
CA HIS A 103 -11.39 11.90 -4.86
C HIS A 103 -10.68 12.13 -5.31
N ASP A 104 -10.30 12.44 -5.16
CA ASP A 104 -9.80 12.49 -5.82
C ASP A 104 -9.17 12.71 -6.03
N GLU A 105 -9.07 13.08 -5.66
CA GLU A 105 -8.58 12.96 -6.06
C GLU A 105 -7.94 12.91 -6.14
N THR A 106 -7.78 13.23 -5.72
CA THR A 106 -7.26 12.92 -5.94
C THR A 106 -6.58 12.94 -6.01
N PRO A 107 -6.47 13.14 -5.59
CA PRO A 107 -6.07 12.83 -5.69
C PRO A 107 -5.41 12.85 -5.66
N THR A 108 -5.39 12.78 -5.25
CA THR A 108 -5.14 12.36 -5.29
C THR A 108 -4.72 12.42 -5.65
N ARG A 109 -4.44 12.54 -5.35
CA ARG A 109 -4.44 12.20 -5.70
C ARG A 109 -4.49 12.14 -6.19
N PRO A 110 -4.42 12.42 -5.83
CA PRO A 110 -4.77 12.17 -6.40
C PRO A 110 -4.97 12.14 -6.84
N ALA A 111 -4.80 11.90 -6.38
CA ALA A 111 -5.45 11.55 -6.87
C ALA A 111 -5.72 11.56 -7.38
N ALA A 112 -5.52 11.41 -7.08
CA ALA A 112 -6.15 11.17 -7.64
C ALA A 112 -6.40 11.28 -8.10
N GLU A 113 -6.27 11.34 -7.75
CA GLU A 113 -6.81 11.21 -8.19
C GLU A 113 -6.80 11.17 -8.59
#